data_8e85d8eedf20620c20d56d56d6be7570
#
_entry.id   8e85d8eedf20620c20d56d56d6be7570
#
_cell.length_a   1.000
_cell.length_b   1.000
_cell.length_c   1.000
_cell.angle_alpha   90.00
_cell.angle_beta   90.00
_cell.angle_gamma   90.00
#
_symmetry.space_group_name_H-M   'P 1'
#
loop_
_entity.id
_entity.type
_entity.pdbx_description
1 polymer ?
#
loop_
_entity_poly.entity_id
_entity_poly.type
_entity_poly.pdbx_seq_one_letter_code
_entity_poly.pdbx_strand_id
1 'polypeptide(L)'
;MELVGLGMYFEDLPVGRKFRSLSRTIMDADICAFINVIHMTESLFTDMEFIKNDSDIKGRLAPGSLSYAFAEGLLAQSTMQHTGYAFLGMELKMENPAFAGDTIHVECEVVEARLSKSRPGRGLVRTFNKVVKADGTVVLTYNPLRMVKCRNG
;
A
#
# COMPACT_ATOMS: atom_id res chain seq x y z
N MET A 1 -0.69 -19.82 -25.76
CA MET A 1 0.32 -19.74 -24.71
C MET A 1 -0.36 -19.16 -23.48
N GLU A 2 -0.19 -19.77 -22.31
CA GLU A 2 -0.81 -19.31 -21.06
C GLU A 2 -0.15 -18.03 -20.59
N LEU A 3 -0.96 -17.04 -20.14
CA LEU A 3 -0.49 -15.82 -19.50
C LEU A 3 -0.50 -16.01 -17.98
N VAL A 4 0.66 -15.89 -17.35
CA VAL A 4 0.85 -16.02 -15.91
C VAL A 4 1.05 -14.65 -15.25
N GLY A 5 0.86 -14.58 -13.91
CA GLY A 5 1.06 -13.35 -13.15
C GLY A 5 -0.17 -12.42 -13.13
N LEU A 6 -1.34 -12.94 -13.45
CA LEU A 6 -2.60 -12.19 -13.31
C LEU A 6 -2.93 -11.92 -11.84
N GLY A 7 -3.62 -10.82 -11.59
CA GLY A 7 -4.13 -10.46 -10.27
C GLY A 7 -5.39 -11.24 -9.88
N MET A 8 -6.05 -10.75 -8.84
CA MET A 8 -7.28 -11.34 -8.32
C MET A 8 -8.50 -10.73 -9.01
N TYR A 9 -9.43 -11.59 -9.44
CA TYR A 9 -10.72 -11.18 -9.95
C TYR A 9 -11.71 -10.95 -8.80
N PHE A 10 -12.85 -10.33 -9.11
CA PHE A 10 -13.90 -10.08 -8.11
C PHE A 10 -14.29 -11.35 -7.35
N GLU A 11 -14.44 -12.46 -8.05
CA GLU A 11 -14.83 -13.76 -7.47
C GLU A 11 -13.77 -14.33 -6.52
N ASP A 12 -12.53 -13.89 -6.64
CA ASP A 12 -11.45 -14.30 -5.74
C ASP A 12 -11.44 -13.51 -4.42
N LEU A 13 -12.32 -12.51 -4.29
CA LEU A 13 -12.34 -11.55 -3.18
C LEU A 13 -13.66 -11.58 -2.39
N PRO A 14 -14.09 -12.75 -1.87
CA PRO A 14 -15.29 -12.80 -1.04
C PRO A 14 -15.05 -12.09 0.30
N VAL A 15 -16.10 -11.50 0.87
CA VAL A 15 -16.06 -10.91 2.21
C VAL A 15 -15.51 -11.91 3.22
N GLY A 16 -14.57 -11.45 4.04
CA GLY A 16 -13.90 -12.26 5.05
C GLY A 16 -12.59 -12.92 4.58
N ARG A 17 -12.28 -12.89 3.28
CA ARG A 17 -10.99 -13.37 2.79
C ARG A 17 -9.86 -12.51 3.35
N LYS A 18 -8.83 -13.18 3.87
CA LYS A 18 -7.61 -12.55 4.38
C LYS A 18 -6.41 -13.01 3.56
N PHE A 19 -5.51 -12.08 3.27
CA PHE A 19 -4.27 -12.36 2.58
C PHE A 19 -3.22 -11.30 2.93
N ARG A 20 -1.98 -11.57 2.62
CA ARG A 20 -0.90 -10.60 2.78
C ARG A 20 0.01 -10.56 1.56
N SER A 21 0.66 -9.43 1.35
CA SER A 21 1.66 -9.26 0.31
C SER A 21 3.00 -9.92 0.68
N LEU A 22 3.90 -9.99 -0.29
CA LEU A 22 5.32 -10.15 -0.03
C LEU A 22 5.83 -8.95 0.78
N SER A 23 6.98 -9.10 1.40
CA SER A 23 7.64 -8.06 2.17
C SER A 23 8.62 -7.26 1.32
N ARG A 24 8.85 -6.00 1.70
CA ARG A 24 9.86 -5.13 1.12
C ARG A 24 10.54 -4.31 2.20
N THR A 25 11.88 -4.24 2.15
CA THR A 25 12.67 -3.35 3.01
C THR A 25 12.70 -1.95 2.43
N ILE A 26 12.42 -0.96 3.27
CA ILE A 26 12.60 0.46 2.92
C ILE A 26 14.09 0.76 2.98
N MET A 27 14.67 1.14 1.86
CA MET A 27 16.09 1.49 1.75
C MET A 27 16.26 3.01 1.76
N ASP A 28 17.44 3.50 2.15
CA ASP A 28 17.74 4.93 2.05
C ASP A 28 17.61 5.45 0.61
N ALA A 29 18.03 4.65 -0.37
CA ALA A 29 17.85 4.97 -1.78
C ALA A 29 16.39 5.18 -2.18
N ASP A 30 15.47 4.42 -1.59
CA ASP A 30 14.03 4.58 -1.83
C ASP A 30 13.52 5.93 -1.30
N ILE A 31 13.96 6.31 -0.10
CA ILE A 31 13.60 7.60 0.51
C ILE A 31 14.12 8.74 -0.36
N CYS A 32 15.38 8.69 -0.77
CA CYS A 32 15.99 9.71 -1.64
C CYS A 32 15.23 9.84 -2.96
N ALA A 33 14.95 8.73 -3.63
CA ALA A 33 14.22 8.73 -4.90
C ALA A 33 12.80 9.31 -4.73
N PHE A 34 12.10 8.92 -3.68
CA PHE A 34 10.73 9.36 -3.41
C PHE A 34 10.65 10.85 -3.12
N ILE A 35 11.47 11.37 -2.17
CA ILE A 35 11.44 12.80 -1.82
C ILE A 35 11.86 13.68 -3.00
N ASN A 36 12.75 13.21 -3.85
CA ASN A 36 13.19 13.96 -5.03
C ASN A 36 12.10 14.00 -6.11
N VAL A 37 11.42 12.90 -6.38
CA VAL A 37 10.40 12.86 -7.44
C VAL A 37 9.16 13.67 -7.09
N ILE A 38 8.81 13.78 -5.81
CA ILE A 38 7.65 14.55 -5.35
C ILE A 38 8.01 15.94 -4.78
N HIS A 39 9.29 16.30 -4.80
CA HIS A 39 9.81 17.56 -4.25
C HIS A 39 9.53 17.75 -2.75
N MET A 40 9.49 16.68 -1.98
CA MET A 40 9.34 16.72 -0.51
C MET A 40 10.73 16.91 0.15
N THR A 41 11.38 18.02 -0.13
CA THR A 41 12.76 18.34 0.29
C THR A 41 12.80 19.07 1.63
N GLU A 42 12.02 18.63 2.59
CA GLU A 42 12.02 19.13 3.96
C GLU A 42 13.30 18.71 4.70
N SER A 43 13.81 19.58 5.56
CA SER A 43 15.05 19.33 6.34
C SER A 43 14.98 18.02 7.14
N LEU A 44 13.81 17.59 7.57
CA LEU A 44 13.59 16.32 8.24
C LEU A 44 14.04 15.11 7.38
N PHE A 45 14.07 15.25 6.04
CA PHE A 45 14.47 14.20 5.11
C PHE A 45 15.80 14.49 4.39
N THR A 46 16.30 15.73 4.43
CA THR A 46 17.42 16.17 3.59
C THR A 46 18.63 16.71 4.38
N ASP A 47 18.45 17.09 5.63
CA ASP A 47 19.52 17.69 6.45
C ASP A 47 19.85 16.78 7.65
N MET A 48 20.93 16.02 7.51
CA MET A 48 21.36 15.07 8.55
C MET A 48 21.83 15.77 9.83
N GLU A 49 22.37 16.97 9.74
CA GLU A 49 22.79 17.75 10.93
C GLU A 49 21.56 18.26 11.70
N PHE A 50 20.53 18.73 10.99
CA PHE A 50 19.25 19.07 11.60
C PHE A 50 18.62 17.86 12.30
N ILE A 51 18.59 16.70 11.67
CA ILE A 51 18.02 15.48 12.25
C ILE A 51 18.77 15.09 13.52
N LYS A 52 20.10 15.20 13.51
CA LYS A 52 20.96 14.82 14.64
C LYS A 52 20.82 15.78 15.83
N ASN A 53 20.81 17.09 15.57
CA ASN A 53 20.96 18.11 16.60
C ASN A 53 19.64 18.74 17.06
N ASP A 54 18.70 18.98 16.14
CA ASP A 54 17.53 19.84 16.38
C ASP A 54 16.20 19.12 16.25
N SER A 55 16.13 17.98 15.53
CA SER A 55 14.89 17.24 15.34
C SER A 55 14.55 16.37 16.55
N ASP A 56 13.27 16.32 16.91
CA ASP A 56 12.75 15.37 17.88
C ASP A 56 12.67 13.95 17.31
N ILE A 57 12.57 13.83 15.99
CA ILE A 57 12.55 12.55 15.28
C ILE A 57 13.98 12.22 14.85
N LYS A 58 14.53 11.14 15.40
CA LYS A 58 15.89 10.70 15.11
C LYS A 58 15.89 9.58 14.07
N GLY A 59 16.97 9.51 13.30
CA GLY A 59 17.16 8.47 12.28
C GLY A 59 16.63 8.84 10.90
N ARG A 60 16.70 7.90 9.99
CA ARG A 60 16.30 8.07 8.59
C ARG A 60 14.82 7.76 8.40
N LEU A 61 13.98 8.72 8.74
CA LEU A 61 12.52 8.61 8.64
C LEU A 61 12.09 8.46 7.18
N ALA A 62 11.21 7.49 6.91
CA ALA A 62 10.49 7.41 5.66
C ALA A 62 9.25 8.31 5.71
N PRO A 63 8.98 9.14 4.70
CA PRO A 63 7.72 9.85 4.62
C PRO A 63 6.54 8.87 4.71
N GLY A 64 5.47 9.25 5.42
CA GLY A 64 4.29 8.39 5.55
C GLY A 64 3.66 8.04 4.21
N SER A 65 3.68 8.97 3.26
CA SER A 65 3.22 8.77 1.89
C SER A 65 4.07 7.73 1.12
N LEU A 66 5.36 7.59 1.45
CA LEU A 66 6.20 6.53 0.89
C LEU A 66 5.74 5.16 1.38
N SER A 67 5.48 5.00 2.66
CA SER A 67 5.01 3.73 3.23
C SER A 67 3.68 3.31 2.60
N TYR A 68 2.76 4.24 2.40
CA TYR A 68 1.52 4.01 1.68
C TYR A 68 1.77 3.62 0.21
N ALA A 69 2.61 4.37 -0.50
CA ALA A 69 2.92 4.08 -1.90
C ALA A 69 3.58 2.70 -2.08
N PHE A 70 4.46 2.31 -1.16
CA PHE A 70 5.06 0.96 -1.16
C PHE A 70 4.02 -0.13 -0.93
N ALA A 71 3.08 0.09 -0.01
CA ALA A 71 1.96 -0.82 0.22
C ALA A 71 1.14 -1.03 -1.06
N GLU A 72 0.79 0.06 -1.72
CA GLU A 72 0.08 0.01 -3.00
C GLU A 72 0.88 -0.72 -4.09
N GLY A 73 2.18 -0.49 -4.17
CA GLY A 73 3.06 -1.19 -5.10
C GLY A 73 3.10 -2.69 -4.86
N LEU A 74 3.19 -3.12 -3.61
CA LEU A 74 3.18 -4.53 -3.23
C LEU A 74 1.85 -5.20 -3.59
N LEU A 75 0.73 -4.51 -3.38
CA LEU A 75 -0.60 -5.03 -3.74
C LEU A 75 -0.85 -5.02 -5.24
N ALA A 76 -0.46 -3.95 -5.93
CA ALA A 76 -0.60 -3.85 -7.39
C ALA A 76 0.12 -4.99 -8.10
N GLN A 77 1.35 -5.28 -7.67
CA GLN A 77 2.18 -6.34 -8.23
C GLN A 77 1.54 -7.72 -8.08
N SER A 78 0.91 -8.00 -6.95
CA SER A 78 0.44 -9.33 -6.59
C SER A 78 -1.07 -9.56 -6.82
N THR A 79 -1.87 -8.49 -6.83
CA THR A 79 -3.34 -8.64 -6.81
C THR A 79 -4.07 -7.91 -7.93
N MET A 80 -3.42 -6.97 -8.63
CA MET A 80 -4.13 -6.06 -9.54
C MET A 80 -3.77 -6.21 -11.01
N GLN A 81 -2.82 -7.07 -11.36
CA GLN A 81 -2.38 -7.24 -12.76
C GLN A 81 -3.55 -7.68 -13.63
N HIS A 82 -3.94 -6.84 -14.57
CA HIS A 82 -5.04 -7.02 -15.53
C HIS A 82 -6.45 -7.12 -14.92
N THR A 83 -6.59 -6.96 -13.60
CA THR A 83 -7.89 -7.12 -12.90
C THR A 83 -8.37 -5.84 -12.23
N GLY A 84 -7.48 -4.89 -11.92
CA GLY A 84 -7.84 -3.62 -11.33
C GLY A 84 -8.30 -2.61 -12.37
N TYR A 85 -9.42 -1.92 -12.11
CA TYR A 85 -9.93 -0.86 -12.98
C TYR A 85 -9.73 0.54 -12.39
N ALA A 86 -10.14 0.72 -11.14
CA ALA A 86 -10.14 2.05 -10.54
C ALA A 86 -10.02 1.98 -9.02
N PHE A 87 -9.35 2.98 -8.49
CA PHE A 87 -9.36 3.32 -7.07
C PHE A 87 -10.42 4.40 -6.87
N LEU A 88 -11.36 4.20 -5.94
CA LEU A 88 -12.52 5.07 -5.77
C LEU A 88 -12.47 5.93 -4.52
N GLY A 89 -11.71 5.55 -3.52
CA GLY A 89 -11.57 6.31 -2.30
C GLY A 89 -11.10 5.48 -1.13
N MET A 90 -10.64 6.15 -0.08
CA MET A 90 -10.21 5.52 1.16
C MET A 90 -10.20 6.51 2.32
N GLU A 91 -10.14 5.97 3.53
CA GLU A 91 -9.63 6.65 4.71
C GLU A 91 -8.28 6.05 5.07
N LEU A 92 -7.33 6.88 5.44
CA LEU A 92 -6.00 6.47 5.84
C LEU A 92 -5.66 7.03 7.21
N LYS A 93 -5.09 6.19 8.07
CA LYS A 93 -4.64 6.58 9.40
C LYS A 93 -3.20 6.15 9.61
N MET A 94 -2.35 7.12 9.96
CA MET A 94 -0.96 6.85 10.37
C MET A 94 -0.94 6.42 11.84
N GLU A 95 -0.23 5.32 12.13
CA GLU A 95 -0.12 4.76 13.48
C GLU A 95 1.28 4.93 14.05
N ASN A 96 2.30 4.54 13.31
CA ASN A 96 3.70 4.59 13.75
C ASN A 96 4.63 4.97 12.61
N PRO A 97 5.77 5.61 12.88
CA PRO A 97 6.75 5.94 11.87
C PRO A 97 7.48 4.69 11.35
N ALA A 98 7.90 4.76 10.09
CA ALA A 98 8.81 3.78 9.49
C ALA A 98 10.14 4.46 9.12
N PHE A 99 11.22 3.71 9.16
CA PHE A 99 12.58 4.19 8.91
C PHE A 99 13.28 3.32 7.86
N ALA A 100 14.32 3.86 7.26
CA ALA A 100 15.22 3.05 6.43
C ALA A 100 15.71 1.82 7.22
N GLY A 101 15.65 0.65 6.61
CA GLY A 101 15.96 -0.63 7.25
C GLY A 101 14.73 -1.39 7.75
N ASP A 102 13.59 -0.74 7.91
CA ASP A 102 12.35 -1.43 8.25
C ASP A 102 11.83 -2.23 7.06
N THR A 103 11.42 -3.46 7.32
CA THR A 103 10.80 -4.32 6.31
C THR A 103 9.30 -4.37 6.55
N ILE A 104 8.51 -4.06 5.53
CA ILE A 104 7.07 -3.97 5.60
C ILE A 104 6.38 -4.96 4.67
N HIS A 105 5.17 -5.36 5.03
CA HIS A 105 4.21 -6.05 4.18
C HIS A 105 2.81 -5.49 4.43
N VAL A 106 1.86 -5.86 3.59
CA VAL A 106 0.46 -5.45 3.74
C VAL A 106 -0.40 -6.65 4.08
N GLU A 107 -1.17 -6.55 5.14
CA GLU A 107 -2.20 -7.50 5.51
C GLU A 107 -3.56 -6.95 5.11
N CYS A 108 -4.35 -7.74 4.38
CA CYS A 108 -5.63 -7.32 3.84
C CYS A 108 -6.76 -8.24 4.31
N GLU A 109 -7.92 -7.64 4.60
CA GLU A 109 -9.17 -8.35 4.81
C GLU A 109 -10.25 -7.74 3.93
N VAL A 110 -10.96 -8.56 3.17
CA VAL A 110 -12.10 -8.10 2.35
C VAL A 110 -13.27 -7.84 3.29
N VAL A 111 -13.74 -6.59 3.35
CA VAL A 111 -14.84 -6.17 4.24
C VAL A 111 -16.13 -5.83 3.51
N GLU A 112 -16.05 -5.56 2.19
CA GLU A 112 -17.20 -5.31 1.33
C GLU A 112 -16.91 -5.85 -0.06
N ALA A 113 -17.86 -6.54 -0.66
CA ALA A 113 -17.77 -7.01 -2.03
C ALA A 113 -19.18 -7.04 -2.65
N ARG A 114 -19.39 -6.30 -3.73
CA ARG A 114 -20.67 -6.23 -4.44
C ARG A 114 -20.46 -6.00 -5.92
N LEU A 115 -21.34 -6.54 -6.75
CA LEU A 115 -21.32 -6.25 -8.18
C LEU A 115 -21.68 -4.79 -8.44
N SER A 116 -21.06 -4.19 -9.43
CA SER A 116 -21.41 -2.85 -9.89
C SER A 116 -22.77 -2.87 -10.57
N LYS A 117 -23.66 -1.94 -10.17
CA LYS A 117 -24.99 -1.79 -10.79
C LYS A 117 -24.92 -1.08 -12.13
N SER A 118 -23.96 -0.17 -12.29
CA SER A 118 -23.84 0.70 -13.48
C SER A 118 -22.79 0.21 -14.49
N ARG A 119 -21.90 -0.69 -14.09
CA ARG A 119 -20.79 -1.21 -14.90
C ARG A 119 -20.80 -2.72 -14.94
N PRO A 120 -21.43 -3.35 -15.97
CA PRO A 120 -21.44 -4.81 -16.12
C PRO A 120 -20.03 -5.40 -16.17
N GLY A 121 -19.86 -6.60 -15.62
CA GLY A 121 -18.58 -7.30 -15.62
C GLY A 121 -17.56 -6.76 -14.61
N ARG A 122 -17.99 -5.93 -13.67
CA ARG A 122 -17.15 -5.33 -12.64
C ARG A 122 -17.79 -5.42 -11.27
N GLY A 123 -16.96 -5.52 -10.25
CA GLY A 123 -17.39 -5.48 -8.86
C GLY A 123 -16.69 -4.37 -8.10
N LEU A 124 -17.24 -4.02 -6.96
CA LEU A 124 -16.68 -3.07 -6.01
C LEU A 124 -16.23 -3.84 -4.79
N VAL A 125 -14.97 -3.69 -4.43
CA VAL A 125 -14.35 -4.39 -3.29
C VAL A 125 -13.69 -3.37 -2.38
N ARG A 126 -14.05 -3.43 -1.11
CA ARG A 126 -13.34 -2.72 -0.05
C ARG A 126 -12.56 -3.71 0.78
N THR A 127 -11.29 -3.39 0.99
CA THR A 127 -10.46 -4.13 1.95
C THR A 127 -10.10 -3.23 3.12
N PHE A 128 -9.85 -3.83 4.27
CA PHE A 128 -9.17 -3.18 5.38
C PHE A 128 -7.72 -3.64 5.38
N ASN A 129 -6.81 -2.69 5.20
CA ASN A 129 -5.40 -2.96 5.00
C ASN A 129 -4.58 -2.44 6.17
N LYS A 130 -3.61 -3.24 6.61
CA LYS A 130 -2.60 -2.84 7.59
C LYS A 130 -1.22 -2.97 6.96
N VAL A 131 -0.44 -1.91 7.02
CA VAL A 131 0.99 -1.96 6.68
C VAL A 131 1.75 -2.26 7.95
N VAL A 132 2.46 -3.39 7.96
CA VAL A 132 3.03 -3.98 9.18
C VAL A 132 4.53 -4.19 8.99
N LYS A 133 5.32 -3.80 10.00
CA LYS A 133 6.76 -4.09 10.05
C LYS A 133 7.02 -5.56 10.41
N ALA A 134 8.23 -6.02 10.18
CA ALA A 134 8.66 -7.38 10.53
C ALA A 134 8.47 -7.72 12.02
N ASP A 135 8.54 -6.73 12.92
CA ASP A 135 8.32 -6.90 14.36
C ASP A 135 6.85 -6.88 14.79
N GLY A 136 5.92 -6.72 13.84
CA GLY A 136 4.49 -6.64 14.11
C GLY A 136 3.93 -5.23 14.33
N THR A 137 4.78 -4.20 14.35
CA THR A 137 4.34 -2.81 14.51
C THR A 137 3.52 -2.37 13.29
N VAL A 138 2.33 -1.83 13.51
CA VAL A 138 1.47 -1.28 12.46
C VAL A 138 1.94 0.13 12.14
N VAL A 139 2.31 0.37 10.88
CA VAL A 139 2.75 1.68 10.39
C VAL A 139 1.54 2.55 10.05
N LEU A 140 0.62 2.01 9.28
CA LEU A 140 -0.61 2.70 8.89
C LEU A 140 -1.72 1.69 8.56
N THR A 141 -2.95 2.17 8.57
CA THR A 141 -4.12 1.44 8.12
C THR A 141 -4.86 2.23 7.06
N TYR A 142 -5.50 1.56 6.12
CA TYR A 142 -6.34 2.20 5.13
C TYR A 142 -7.39 1.23 4.57
N ASN A 143 -8.47 1.77 4.02
CA ASN A 143 -9.62 0.98 3.58
C ASN A 143 -10.02 1.30 2.14
N PRO A 144 -9.21 0.96 1.15
CA PRO A 144 -9.47 1.34 -0.23
C PRO A 144 -10.72 0.66 -0.78
N LEU A 145 -11.55 1.43 -1.46
CA LEU A 145 -12.62 0.92 -2.32
C LEU A 145 -12.10 0.90 -3.75
N ARG A 146 -12.12 -0.27 -4.38
CA ARG A 146 -11.62 -0.48 -5.73
C ARG A 146 -12.68 -1.10 -6.62
N MET A 147 -12.63 -0.75 -7.90
CA MET A 147 -13.37 -1.46 -8.93
C MET A 147 -12.48 -2.55 -9.50
N VAL A 148 -12.99 -3.77 -9.53
CA VAL A 148 -12.26 -4.98 -9.90
C VAL A 148 -13.01 -5.73 -11.01
N LYS A 149 -12.26 -6.29 -11.94
CA LYS A 149 -12.81 -7.09 -13.05
C LYS A 149 -13.42 -8.39 -12.55
N CYS A 150 -14.59 -8.74 -13.09
CA CYS A 150 -15.14 -10.08 -12.97
C CYS A 150 -14.46 -11.03 -13.96
N ARG A 151 -14.36 -12.33 -13.59
CA ARG A 151 -13.66 -13.33 -14.41
C ARG A 151 -14.28 -13.48 -15.81
N ASN A 152 -15.59 -13.38 -15.90
CA ASN A 152 -16.36 -13.52 -17.14
C ASN A 152 -16.98 -12.18 -17.61
N GLY A 153 -16.33 -11.09 -17.27
CA GLY A 153 -16.83 -9.75 -17.57
C GLY A 153 -16.13 -9.06 -18.74
#